data_67a4e3fd12cce66ab1ecf3315186b1a4
#
_entry.id   67a4e3fd12cce66ab1ecf3315186b1a4
#
_cell.length_a   1.000
_cell.length_b   1.000
_cell.length_c   1.000
_cell.angle_alpha   90.00
_cell.angle_beta   90.00
_cell.angle_gamma   90.00
#
_symmetry.space_group_name_H-M   'P 1'
#
loop_
_entity.id
_entity.type
_entity.pdbx_description
1 polymer ?
#
loop_
_entity_poly.entity_id
_entity_poly.type
_entity_poly.pdbx_seq_one_letter_code
_entity_poly.pdbx_strand_id
1 'polypeptide(L)'
;MISHNQQNIRVGILGVTGRMGQMLVQACLNAGLNITVATARVASAAIGHELGQYLNLAPLNVLISDRLEDVIQHCDVVIDFTTAEAVSQ
;
A
#
# COMPACT_ATOMS: atom_id res chain seq x y z
N MET A 1 9.19 -15.31 -21.02
CA MET A 1 9.70 -14.57 -20.02
C MET A 1 8.73 -14.11 -19.02
N ILE A 2 8.59 -14.94 -18.09
CA ILE A 2 7.66 -14.78 -17.02
C ILE A 2 8.01 -13.59 -16.17
N SER A 3 9.29 -13.27 -16.06
CA SER A 3 9.74 -12.18 -15.22
C SER A 3 9.17 -10.83 -15.65
N HIS A 4 8.79 -10.68 -16.90
CA HIS A 4 8.18 -9.44 -17.35
C HIS A 4 6.90 -9.13 -16.60
N ASN A 5 6.09 -10.17 -16.40
CA ASN A 5 4.79 -9.96 -15.79
C ASN A 5 4.91 -9.53 -14.35
N GLN A 6 5.91 -10.04 -13.65
CA GLN A 6 6.12 -9.68 -12.26
C GLN A 6 6.45 -8.22 -12.09
N GLN A 7 7.16 -7.65 -13.04
CA GLN A 7 7.56 -6.25 -12.94
C GLN A 7 6.38 -5.32 -13.10
N ASN A 8 5.30 -5.82 -13.71
CA ASN A 8 4.14 -4.98 -13.98
C ASN A 8 2.98 -5.23 -13.04
N ILE A 9 3.19 -6.07 -12.02
CA ILE A 9 2.13 -6.32 -11.06
C ILE A 9 1.88 -5.06 -10.24
N ARG A 10 0.65 -4.61 -10.25
CA ARG A 10 0.22 -3.46 -9.47
C ARG A 10 -0.39 -3.94 -8.17
N VAL A 11 0.10 -3.41 -7.07
CA VAL A 11 -0.31 -3.84 -5.73
C VAL A 11 -1.08 -2.73 -5.05
N GLY A 12 -2.24 -3.06 -4.52
CA GLY A 12 -2.99 -2.17 -3.66
C GLY A 12 -2.88 -2.63 -2.22
N ILE A 13 -2.77 -1.69 -1.30
CA ILE A 13 -2.58 -1.98 0.11
C ILE A 13 -3.72 -1.41 0.91
N LEU A 14 -4.36 -2.25 1.72
CA LEU A 14 -5.39 -1.82 2.66
C LEU A 14 -4.79 -1.71 4.06
N GLY A 15 -5.10 -0.61 4.75
CA GLY A 15 -4.67 -0.45 6.12
C GLY A 15 -3.20 -0.13 6.27
N VAL A 16 -2.73 0.82 5.50
CA VAL A 16 -1.29 1.11 5.40
C VAL A 16 -0.73 1.78 6.64
N THR A 17 -1.57 2.28 7.54
CA THR A 17 -1.11 3.09 8.67
C THR A 17 -0.74 2.30 9.91
N GLY A 18 -0.84 0.97 9.87
CA GLY A 18 -0.47 0.16 11.01
C GLY A 18 1.03 0.21 11.24
N ARG A 19 1.45 -0.34 12.39
CA ARG A 19 2.86 -0.33 12.77
C ARG A 19 3.76 -0.99 11.76
N MET A 20 3.25 -1.99 11.09
CA MET A 20 4.04 -2.76 10.15
C MET A 20 3.99 -2.19 8.75
N GLY A 21 3.25 -1.11 8.54
CA GLY A 21 3.07 -0.56 7.21
C GLY A 21 4.37 -0.27 6.50
N GLN A 22 5.30 0.39 7.20
CA GLN A 22 6.58 0.75 6.60
C GLN A 22 7.36 -0.51 6.19
N MET A 23 7.42 -1.48 7.08
CA MET A 23 8.17 -2.71 6.80
C MET A 23 7.55 -3.48 5.64
N LEU A 24 6.23 -3.56 5.61
CA LEU A 24 5.55 -4.32 4.57
C LEU A 24 5.64 -3.63 3.21
N VAL A 25 5.52 -2.32 3.20
CA VAL A 25 5.69 -1.57 1.96
C VAL A 25 7.12 -1.74 1.45
N GLN A 26 8.10 -1.63 2.34
CA GLN A 26 9.48 -1.80 1.94
C GLN A 26 9.74 -3.20 1.40
N ALA A 27 9.14 -4.22 2.01
CA ALA A 27 9.28 -5.58 1.54
C ALA A 27 8.70 -5.75 0.12
N CYS A 28 7.57 -5.12 -0.14
CA CYS A 28 6.98 -5.14 -1.47
C CYS A 28 7.90 -4.50 -2.50
N LEU A 29 8.47 -3.36 -2.15
CA LEU A 29 9.37 -2.66 -3.06
C LEU A 29 10.62 -3.49 -3.32
N ASN A 30 11.15 -4.11 -2.28
CA ASN A 30 12.34 -4.95 -2.44
C ASN A 30 12.07 -6.16 -3.31
N ALA A 31 10.82 -6.62 -3.34
CA ALA A 31 10.41 -7.73 -4.18
C ALA A 31 10.15 -7.32 -5.63
N GLY A 32 10.28 -6.04 -5.92
CA GLY A 32 10.06 -5.55 -7.29
C GLY A 32 8.59 -5.30 -7.62
N LEU A 33 7.74 -5.25 -6.60
CA LEU A 33 6.32 -4.98 -6.82
C LEU A 33 6.07 -3.49 -6.94
N ASN A 34 5.03 -3.14 -7.67
CA ASN A 34 4.69 -1.77 -7.96
C ASN A 34 3.45 -1.39 -7.16
N ILE A 35 3.60 -0.53 -6.15
CA ILE A 35 2.48 -0.11 -5.33
C ILE A 35 1.78 1.04 -6.02
N THR A 36 0.50 0.86 -6.34
CA THR A 36 -0.26 1.86 -7.09
C THR A 36 -1.37 2.50 -6.28
N VAL A 37 -1.79 1.84 -5.19
CA VAL A 37 -2.91 2.32 -4.37
C VAL A 37 -2.64 1.95 -2.93
N ALA A 38 -3.00 2.85 -2.01
CA ALA A 38 -2.93 2.56 -0.59
C ALA A 38 -4.10 3.25 0.11
N THR A 39 -4.70 2.55 1.06
CA THR A 39 -5.82 3.11 1.82
C THR A 39 -5.55 3.10 3.31
N ALA A 40 -6.25 3.98 4.01
CA ALA A 40 -6.27 4.05 5.45
C ALA A 40 -7.72 4.13 5.89
N ARG A 41 -7.96 3.98 7.18
CA ARG A 41 -9.32 4.15 7.73
C ARG A 41 -9.85 5.52 7.43
N VAL A 42 -11.16 5.59 7.29
CA VAL A 42 -11.86 6.87 7.24
C VAL A 42 -11.45 7.69 8.47
N ALA A 43 -11.19 8.95 8.25
CA ALA A 43 -10.78 9.91 9.30
C ALA A 43 -9.33 9.73 9.77
N SER A 44 -8.56 8.86 9.14
CA SER A 44 -7.13 8.77 9.46
C SER A 44 -6.42 10.06 9.02
N ALA A 45 -5.48 10.50 9.83
CA ALA A 45 -4.65 11.66 9.46
C ALA A 45 -3.75 11.39 8.27
N ALA A 46 -3.57 10.13 7.92
CA ALA A 46 -2.74 9.76 6.79
C ALA A 46 -3.38 10.05 5.44
N ILE A 47 -4.70 10.17 5.39
CA ILE A 47 -5.40 10.37 4.14
C ILE A 47 -4.97 11.69 3.50
N GLY A 48 -4.66 11.63 2.21
CA GLY A 48 -4.19 12.78 1.47
C GLY A 48 -2.69 12.96 1.47
N HIS A 49 -1.96 12.23 2.30
CA HIS A 49 -0.51 12.28 2.31
C HIS A 49 0.05 11.33 1.27
N GLU A 50 1.22 11.64 0.77
CA GLU A 50 1.91 10.75 -0.15
C GLU A 50 2.48 9.58 0.65
N LEU A 51 2.31 8.37 0.14
CA LEU A 51 2.60 7.14 0.88
C LEU A 51 4.06 7.06 1.33
N GLY A 52 4.98 7.32 0.42
CA GLY A 52 6.39 7.23 0.75
C GLY A 52 6.78 8.19 1.84
N GLN A 53 6.34 9.44 1.73
CA GLN A 53 6.65 10.45 2.73
C GLN A 53 6.03 10.10 4.08
N TYR A 54 4.82 9.60 4.07
CA TYR A 54 4.14 9.25 5.31
C TYR A 54 4.90 8.15 6.06
N LEU A 55 5.50 7.24 5.33
CA LEU A 55 6.22 6.11 5.91
C LEU A 55 7.73 6.35 6.04
N ASN A 56 8.18 7.57 5.79
CA ASN A 56 9.61 7.92 5.84
C ASN A 56 10.44 7.14 4.81
N LEU A 57 9.86 6.94 3.65
CA LEU A 57 10.53 6.29 2.52
C LEU A 57 10.65 7.30 1.37
N ALA A 58 11.34 6.91 0.33
CA ALA A 58 11.38 7.73 -0.88
C ALA A 58 9.98 7.85 -1.46
N PRO A 59 9.67 8.97 -2.13
CA PRO A 59 8.32 9.15 -2.70
C PRO A 59 7.94 8.04 -3.66
N LEU A 60 6.69 7.60 -3.57
CA LEU A 60 6.18 6.52 -4.39
C LEU A 60 5.13 7.00 -5.39
N ASN A 61 4.75 8.27 -5.32
CA ASN A 61 3.70 8.87 -6.16
C ASN A 61 2.34 8.22 -5.92
N VAL A 62 2.07 7.85 -4.68
CA VAL A 62 0.81 7.24 -4.28
C VAL A 62 0.23 8.06 -3.15
N LEU A 63 -1.00 8.54 -3.32
CA LEU A 63 -1.68 9.25 -2.24
C LEU A 63 -2.54 8.27 -1.46
N ILE A 64 -2.48 8.38 -0.14
CA ILE A 64 -3.26 7.54 0.73
C ILE A 64 -4.72 8.01 0.70
N SER A 65 -5.64 7.08 0.47
CA SER A 65 -7.06 7.41 0.38
C SER A 65 -7.87 6.53 1.31
N ASP A 66 -9.17 6.82 1.42
CA ASP A 66 -10.10 5.99 2.18
C ASP A 66 -11.10 5.29 1.26
N ARG A 67 -10.83 5.23 -0.03
CA ARG A 67 -11.79 4.73 -1.01
C ARG A 67 -11.39 3.36 -1.50
N LEU A 68 -12.19 2.36 -1.15
CA LEU A 68 -11.94 0.99 -1.58
C LEU A 68 -12.08 0.81 -3.09
N GLU A 69 -12.93 1.61 -3.73
CA GLU A 69 -13.07 1.52 -5.18
C GLU A 69 -11.77 1.74 -5.90
N ASP A 70 -10.92 2.62 -5.37
CA ASP A 70 -9.64 2.90 -6.02
C ASP A 70 -8.77 1.67 -6.04
N VAL A 71 -8.86 0.86 -4.98
CA VAL A 71 -8.06 -0.36 -4.89
C VAL A 71 -8.43 -1.32 -6.01
N ILE A 72 -9.73 -1.52 -6.21
CA ILE A 72 -10.20 -2.48 -7.20
C ILE A 72 -9.80 -2.05 -8.61
N GLN A 73 -9.85 -0.77 -8.88
CA GLN A 73 -9.65 -0.26 -10.23
C GLN A 73 -8.19 -0.13 -10.63
N HIS A 74 -7.29 0.00 -9.66
CA HIS A 74 -5.92 0.42 -9.94
C HIS A 74 -4.86 -0.57 -9.52
N CYS A 75 -5.25 -1.81 -9.24
CA CYS A 75 -4.26 -2.81 -8.88
C CYS A 75 -4.68 -4.20 -9.33
N ASP A 76 -3.69 -5.08 -9.39
CA ASP A 76 -3.90 -6.48 -9.78
C ASP A 76 -4.00 -7.40 -8.57
N VAL A 77 -3.34 -7.01 -7.47
CA VAL A 77 -3.27 -7.79 -6.24
C VAL A 77 -3.50 -6.85 -5.08
N VAL A 78 -4.26 -7.30 -4.11
CA VAL A 78 -4.53 -6.52 -2.90
C VAL A 78 -3.90 -7.22 -1.71
N ILE A 79 -3.17 -6.45 -0.90
CA ILE A 79 -2.61 -6.94 0.35
C ILE A 79 -3.31 -6.21 1.48
N ASP A 80 -3.88 -6.98 2.39
CA ASP A 80 -4.69 -6.43 3.47
C ASP A 80 -3.89 -6.41 4.76
N PHE A 81 -3.44 -5.24 5.17
CA PHE A 81 -2.71 -5.07 6.42
C PHE A 81 -3.62 -4.83 7.61
N THR A 82 -4.92 -4.69 7.37
CA THR A 82 -5.84 -4.39 8.47
C THR A 82 -5.94 -5.54 9.45
N THR A 83 -5.84 -6.75 8.96
CA THR A 83 -5.93 -7.93 9.83
C THR A 83 -4.74 -8.00 10.77
N ALA A 84 -3.54 -7.73 10.25
CA ALA A 84 -2.34 -7.74 11.08
C ALA A 84 -2.44 -6.69 12.18
N GLU A 85 -2.97 -5.53 11.85
CA GLU A 85 -3.14 -4.46 12.82
C GLU A 85 -4.15 -4.84 13.89
N ALA A 86 -5.25 -5.47 13.48
CA ALA A 86 -6.27 -5.90 14.44
C ALA A 86 -5.74 -6.94 15.41
N VAL A 87 -4.92 -7.85 14.91
CA VAL A 87 -4.36 -8.91 15.75
C VAL A 87 -3.43 -8.34 16.81
N SER A 88 -2.76 -7.26 16.49
CA SER A 88 -1.80 -6.67 17.43
C SER A 88 -2.46 -6.05 18.64
N GLN A 89 -3.76 -5.94 18.65
CA GLN A 89 -4.46 -5.42 19.81
C GLN A 89 -4.77 -6.52 20.79
#